data_22cc5f319687403c3ed00df897a51440
#
_entry.id   22cc5f319687403c3ed00df897a51440
#
_cell.length_a   1.000
_cell.length_b   1.000
_cell.length_c   1.000
_cell.angle_alpha   90.00
_cell.angle_beta   90.00
_cell.angle_gamma   90.00
#
_symmetry.space_group_name_H-M   'P 1'
#
loop_
_entity.id
_entity.type
_entity.pdbx_description
1 polymer ?
#
loop_
_entity_poly.entity_id
_entity_poly.type
_entity_poly.pdbx_seq_one_letter_code
_entity_poly.pdbx_strand_id
1 'polypeptide(L)'
;MAERIQNVHEKWYKGVKYKSTLEADTAEALDRMGLPIRYEERVLTVFEGFRCDYQKDKVRDVEYKPDFWVGSIILECKGFETPEWKLKKKLVFKYLKDNEPDVIFYQTKDARKSLITALDPHWNYLGYAIRVTSSKKNANGHAFTALYDSVAIAMKNLGLEKKPIGPIVRSLMGIQEFVFGYNWKLEKLRI
;
A
#
# COMPACT_ATOMS: atom_id res chain seq x y z
N MET A 1 -2.13 -21.68 24.79
CA MET A 1 -1.82 -22.32 23.48
C MET A 1 -1.68 -21.20 22.49
N ALA A 2 -0.49 -21.05 21.85
CA ALA A 2 -0.29 -20.05 20.82
C ALA A 2 -1.08 -20.51 19.58
N GLU A 3 -2.05 -19.70 19.14
CA GLU A 3 -2.70 -19.92 17.85
C GLU A 3 -1.62 -19.90 16.77
N ARG A 4 -1.39 -21.05 16.16
CA ARG A 4 -0.54 -21.16 14.97
C ARG A 4 -1.20 -20.32 13.88
N ILE A 5 -0.51 -19.28 13.43
CA ILE A 5 -0.89 -18.54 12.23
C ILE A 5 -0.84 -19.55 11.07
N GLN A 6 -1.98 -20.15 10.76
CA GLN A 6 -2.15 -21.01 9.58
C GLN A 6 -2.20 -20.11 8.35
N ASN A 7 -1.48 -20.49 7.29
CA ASN A 7 -1.48 -19.90 5.94
C ASN A 7 -0.50 -18.74 5.67
N VAL A 8 0.67 -18.71 6.29
CA VAL A 8 1.79 -17.94 5.73
C VAL A 8 2.49 -18.83 4.70
N HIS A 9 2.14 -18.67 3.41
CA HIS A 9 2.82 -19.37 2.31
C HIS A 9 3.75 -18.39 1.62
N GLU A 10 5.02 -18.74 1.56
CA GLU A 10 6.00 -18.02 0.73
C GLU A 10 5.58 -18.07 -0.74
N LYS A 11 5.72 -16.95 -1.45
CA LYS A 11 5.35 -16.86 -2.87
C LYS A 11 6.41 -16.07 -3.64
N TRP A 12 6.68 -16.49 -4.86
CA TRP A 12 7.57 -15.80 -5.78
C TRP A 12 6.82 -14.85 -6.70
N TYR A 13 7.35 -13.65 -6.90
CA TYR A 13 6.90 -12.73 -7.94
C TYR A 13 8.12 -12.03 -8.55
N LYS A 14 8.26 -12.10 -9.88
CA LYS A 14 9.38 -11.51 -10.66
C LYS A 14 10.78 -11.80 -10.07
N GLY A 15 11.02 -13.04 -9.65
CA GLY A 15 12.31 -13.47 -9.11
C GLY A 15 12.59 -13.08 -7.66
N VAL A 16 11.68 -12.37 -7.00
CA VAL A 16 11.75 -12.04 -5.58
C VAL A 16 10.88 -13.01 -4.78
N LYS A 17 11.45 -13.56 -3.69
CA LYS A 17 10.74 -14.41 -2.74
C LYS A 17 10.13 -13.57 -1.63
N TYR A 18 8.83 -13.59 -1.52
CA TYR A 18 8.07 -12.91 -0.47
C TYR A 18 7.71 -13.87 0.65
N LYS A 19 7.66 -13.38 1.87
CA LYS A 19 7.39 -14.19 3.08
C LYS A 19 5.94 -14.64 3.19
N SER A 20 5.04 -13.98 2.48
CA SER A 20 3.61 -14.32 2.47
C SER A 20 2.96 -14.09 1.10
N THR A 21 1.83 -14.78 0.86
CA THR A 21 1.00 -14.53 -0.32
C THR A 21 0.52 -13.09 -0.37
N LEU A 22 0.16 -12.49 0.77
CA LEU A 22 -0.30 -11.10 0.84
C LEU A 22 0.79 -10.12 0.37
N GLU A 23 2.05 -10.32 0.80
CA GLU A 23 3.17 -9.51 0.33
C GLU A 23 3.38 -9.65 -1.18
N ALA A 24 3.41 -10.89 -1.70
CA ALA A 24 3.58 -11.13 -3.14
C ALA A 24 2.45 -10.50 -3.98
N ASP A 25 1.20 -10.64 -3.53
CA ASP A 25 0.04 -10.05 -4.21
C ASP A 25 0.06 -8.52 -4.13
N THR A 26 0.55 -7.95 -3.03
CA THR A 26 0.75 -6.51 -2.87
C THR A 26 1.85 -6.01 -3.81
N ALA A 27 2.98 -6.72 -3.89
CA ALA A 27 4.06 -6.40 -4.83
C ALA A 27 3.56 -6.43 -6.28
N GLU A 28 2.81 -7.48 -6.67
CA GLU A 28 2.20 -7.57 -8.00
C GLU A 28 1.26 -6.40 -8.27
N ALA A 29 0.41 -6.03 -7.31
CA ALA A 29 -0.53 -4.93 -7.47
C ALA A 29 0.18 -3.59 -7.70
N LEU A 30 1.18 -3.28 -6.87
CA LEU A 30 1.98 -2.07 -6.98
C LEU A 30 2.76 -2.00 -8.30
N ASP A 31 3.41 -3.10 -8.68
CA ASP A 31 4.17 -3.19 -9.93
C ASP A 31 3.28 -3.03 -11.17
N ARG A 32 2.09 -3.67 -11.20
CA ARG A 32 1.11 -3.52 -12.28
C ARG A 32 0.56 -2.09 -12.39
N MET A 33 0.49 -1.37 -11.29
CA MET A 33 0.14 0.06 -11.28
C MET A 33 1.30 0.96 -11.71
N GLY A 34 2.51 0.41 -11.90
CA GLY A 34 3.71 1.16 -12.28
C GLY A 34 4.34 1.97 -11.14
N LEU A 35 4.06 1.59 -9.90
CA LEU A 35 4.62 2.24 -8.72
C LEU A 35 6.01 1.69 -8.40
N PRO A 36 7.01 2.55 -8.08
CA PRO A 36 8.30 2.10 -7.59
C PRO A 36 8.12 1.49 -6.20
N ILE A 37 8.50 0.23 -6.05
CA ILE A 37 8.42 -0.49 -4.78
C ILE A 37 9.82 -0.85 -4.29
N ARG A 38 10.02 -0.77 -2.98
CA ARG A 38 11.23 -1.18 -2.28
C ARG A 38 10.83 -2.13 -1.17
N TYR A 39 11.11 -3.42 -1.38
CA TYR A 39 10.74 -4.48 -0.45
C TYR A 39 11.83 -4.68 0.59
N GLU A 40 11.47 -4.65 1.87
CA GLU A 40 12.38 -4.87 3.02
C GLU A 40 13.72 -4.09 2.93
N GLU A 41 13.72 -2.88 2.37
CA GLU A 41 14.93 -2.15 2.01
C GLU A 41 15.73 -1.65 3.22
N ARG A 42 15.04 -1.23 4.29
CA ARG A 42 15.73 -0.69 5.47
C ARG A 42 15.14 -1.23 6.77
N VAL A 43 16.02 -1.29 7.77
CA VAL A 43 15.66 -1.65 9.14
C VAL A 43 15.62 -0.38 9.99
N LEU A 44 14.58 -0.22 10.80
CA LEU A 44 14.41 0.85 11.76
C LEU A 44 14.64 0.31 13.18
N THR A 45 15.59 0.87 13.93
CA THR A 45 15.75 0.57 15.35
C THR A 45 14.73 1.39 16.12
N VAL A 46 13.58 0.79 16.40
CA VAL A 46 12.42 1.47 17.01
C VAL A 46 12.50 1.54 18.54
N PHE A 47 13.45 0.85 19.11
CA PHE A 47 13.81 0.92 20.53
C PHE A 47 15.28 0.51 20.68
N GLU A 48 16.08 1.38 21.27
CA GLU A 48 17.49 1.09 21.57
C GLU A 48 17.63 0.27 22.84
N GLY A 49 18.40 -0.80 22.75
CA GLY A 49 18.70 -1.65 23.89
C GLY A 49 19.64 -1.00 24.88
N PHE A 50 19.55 -1.43 26.11
CA PHE A 50 20.33 -0.87 27.22
C PHE A 50 20.74 -1.94 28.24
N ARG A 51 21.65 -1.58 29.18
CA ARG A 51 21.99 -2.41 30.33
C ARG A 51 21.28 -1.88 31.55
N CYS A 52 20.83 -2.80 32.41
CA CYS A 52 20.26 -2.52 33.71
C CYS A 52 21.21 -3.05 34.78
N ASP A 53 21.45 -2.30 35.87
CA ASP A 53 22.34 -2.71 36.94
C ASP A 53 21.84 -3.95 37.69
N TYR A 54 20.53 -4.17 37.69
CA TYR A 54 19.87 -5.30 38.36
C TYR A 54 19.60 -6.50 37.43
N GLN A 55 20.08 -6.44 36.18
CA GLN A 55 19.86 -7.49 35.19
C GLN A 55 21.17 -7.90 34.53
N LYS A 56 21.43 -9.22 34.50
CA LYS A 56 22.68 -9.76 33.93
C LYS A 56 22.75 -9.56 32.42
N ASP A 57 21.64 -9.78 31.70
CA ASP A 57 21.59 -9.69 30.24
C ASP A 57 21.23 -8.28 29.78
N LYS A 58 21.88 -7.83 28.71
CA LYS A 58 21.50 -6.58 28.02
C LYS A 58 20.07 -6.69 27.43
N VAL A 59 19.24 -5.70 27.68
CA VAL A 59 18.01 -5.51 26.92
C VAL A 59 18.40 -5.22 25.47
N ARG A 60 17.89 -6.01 24.54
CA ARG A 60 18.23 -5.91 23.11
C ARG A 60 17.43 -4.82 22.43
N ASP A 61 17.97 -4.35 21.31
CA ASP A 61 17.27 -3.46 20.40
C ASP A 61 15.98 -4.12 19.90
N VAL A 62 14.96 -3.31 19.63
CA VAL A 62 13.79 -3.75 18.87
C VAL A 62 13.88 -3.15 17.48
N GLU A 63 14.08 -4.01 16.52
CA GLU A 63 14.17 -3.65 15.12
C GLU A 63 12.83 -3.87 14.41
N TYR A 64 12.53 -2.97 13.47
CA TYR A 64 11.39 -3.10 12.57
C TYR A 64 11.86 -2.96 11.13
N LYS A 65 11.50 -3.92 10.30
CA LYS A 65 11.77 -3.94 8.88
C LYS A 65 10.44 -3.86 8.15
N PRO A 66 10.09 -2.69 7.58
CA PRO A 66 8.86 -2.52 6.81
C PRO A 66 8.80 -3.46 5.61
N ASP A 67 7.61 -4.02 5.31
CA ASP A 67 7.44 -4.87 4.14
C ASP A 67 7.69 -4.08 2.86
N PHE A 68 7.06 -2.92 2.69
CA PHE A 68 7.25 -2.09 1.49
C PHE A 68 7.41 -0.61 1.82
N TRP A 69 8.21 0.04 0.97
CA TRP A 69 8.26 1.48 0.83
C TRP A 69 7.74 1.89 -0.54
N VAL A 70 6.79 2.83 -0.58
CA VAL A 70 6.28 3.48 -1.79
C VAL A 70 6.45 4.98 -1.60
N GLY A 71 7.53 5.55 -2.15
CA GLY A 71 7.97 6.90 -1.77
C GLY A 71 8.29 6.96 -0.27
N SER A 72 7.65 7.87 0.47
CA SER A 72 7.72 7.97 1.94
C SER A 72 6.55 7.28 2.65
N ILE A 73 5.83 6.39 1.97
CA ILE A 73 4.76 5.60 2.57
C ILE A 73 5.30 4.21 2.91
N ILE A 74 5.14 3.81 4.17
CA ILE A 74 5.33 2.43 4.62
C ILE A 74 4.00 1.68 4.45
N LEU A 75 4.06 0.54 3.74
CA LEU A 75 2.96 -0.42 3.68
C LEU A 75 3.37 -1.70 4.39
N GLU A 76 2.69 -2.01 5.47
CA GLU A 76 2.84 -3.26 6.22
C GLU A 76 1.73 -4.23 5.85
N CYS A 77 2.09 -5.42 5.41
CA CYS A 77 1.17 -6.49 5.04
C CYS A 77 0.81 -7.35 6.24
N LYS A 78 -0.37 -7.15 6.83
CA LYS A 78 -0.75 -7.86 8.04
C LYS A 78 -2.20 -8.34 8.01
N GLY A 79 -2.40 -9.62 7.73
CA GLY A 79 -3.73 -10.24 7.78
C GLY A 79 -4.28 -10.34 9.21
N PHE A 80 -3.40 -10.63 10.18
CA PHE A 80 -3.75 -10.77 11.60
C PHE A 80 -2.74 -10.03 12.49
N GLU A 81 -3.22 -9.33 13.52
CA GLU A 81 -2.40 -8.61 14.49
C GLU A 81 -2.22 -9.42 15.78
N THR A 82 -1.00 -9.91 16.04
CA THR A 82 -0.65 -10.50 17.33
C THR A 82 -0.49 -9.44 18.41
N PRO A 83 -0.56 -9.80 19.71
CA PRO A 83 -0.27 -8.88 20.81
C PRO A 83 1.11 -8.25 20.71
N GLU A 84 2.13 -9.03 20.33
CA GLU A 84 3.51 -8.58 20.13
C GLU A 84 3.58 -7.54 19.01
N TRP A 85 2.87 -7.78 17.89
CA TRP A 85 2.79 -6.82 16.80
C TRP A 85 2.13 -5.50 17.24
N LYS A 86 1.05 -5.59 18.01
CA LYS A 86 0.36 -4.40 18.54
C LYS A 86 1.27 -3.54 19.43
N LEU A 87 2.14 -4.18 20.22
CA LEU A 87 3.14 -3.49 21.03
C LEU A 87 4.23 -2.89 20.14
N LYS A 88 4.82 -3.68 19.25
CA LYS A 88 5.87 -3.24 18.33
C LYS A 88 5.39 -2.07 17.45
N LYS A 89 4.16 -2.12 16.96
CA LYS A 89 3.56 -1.04 16.17
C LYS A 89 3.51 0.31 16.92
N LYS A 90 3.30 0.30 18.25
CA LYS A 90 3.39 1.53 19.06
C LYS A 90 4.79 2.11 19.09
N LEU A 91 5.81 1.25 19.15
CA LEU A 91 7.21 1.68 19.08
C LEU A 91 7.54 2.25 17.69
N VAL A 92 7.05 1.60 16.63
CA VAL A 92 7.18 2.11 15.24
C VAL A 92 6.57 3.51 15.13
N PHE A 93 5.34 3.71 15.62
CA PHE A 93 4.68 5.02 15.56
C PHE A 93 5.43 6.09 16.37
N LYS A 94 5.94 5.73 17.55
CA LYS A 94 6.76 6.65 18.35
C LYS A 94 8.02 7.04 17.59
N TYR A 95 8.74 6.05 17.02
CA TYR A 95 9.94 6.27 16.24
C TYR A 95 9.68 7.19 15.04
N LEU A 96 8.66 6.89 14.24
CA LEU A 96 8.32 7.69 13.06
C LEU A 96 7.97 9.12 13.45
N LYS A 97 7.15 9.30 14.49
CA LYS A 97 6.82 10.64 15.00
C LYS A 97 8.02 11.48 15.37
N ASP A 98 9.02 10.86 16.01
CA ASP A 98 10.18 11.58 16.56
C ASP A 98 11.32 11.77 15.54
N ASN A 99 11.48 10.83 14.60
CA ASN A 99 12.65 10.78 13.72
C ASN A 99 12.29 10.98 12.23
N GLU A 100 11.10 10.59 11.80
CA GLU A 100 10.69 10.61 10.40
C GLU A 100 9.22 11.08 10.27
N PRO A 101 8.87 12.32 10.68
CA PRO A 101 7.49 12.78 10.78
C PRO A 101 6.75 12.85 9.42
N ASP A 102 7.48 12.91 8.31
CA ASP A 102 6.92 12.93 6.96
C ASP A 102 6.63 11.52 6.41
N VAL A 103 7.03 10.46 7.13
CA VAL A 103 6.74 9.08 6.75
C VAL A 103 5.35 8.70 7.18
N ILE A 104 4.56 8.22 6.22
CA ILE A 104 3.18 7.77 6.42
C ILE A 104 3.18 6.26 6.59
N PHE A 105 2.52 5.75 7.62
CA PHE A 105 2.41 4.32 7.88
C PHE A 105 1.01 3.81 7.62
N TYR A 106 0.90 2.78 6.77
CA TYR A 106 -0.33 2.05 6.55
C TYR A 106 -0.14 0.54 6.71
N GLN A 107 -1.18 -0.09 7.25
CA GLN A 107 -1.29 -1.55 7.30
C GLN A 107 -2.34 -2.01 6.32
N THR A 108 -1.96 -2.88 5.37
CA THR A 108 -2.88 -3.47 4.41
C THR A 108 -3.23 -4.92 4.81
N LYS A 109 -4.49 -5.29 4.59
CA LYS A 109 -5.02 -6.64 4.85
C LYS A 109 -5.30 -7.41 3.57
N ASP A 110 -5.29 -6.73 2.44
CA ASP A 110 -5.46 -7.30 1.11
C ASP A 110 -4.76 -6.40 0.06
N ALA A 111 -4.40 -7.00 -1.06
CA ALA A 111 -3.71 -6.33 -2.17
C ALA A 111 -4.65 -5.53 -3.09
N ARG A 112 -5.88 -5.25 -2.68
CA ARG A 112 -6.89 -4.55 -3.51
C ARG A 112 -7.50 -3.37 -2.77
N LYS A 113 -8.58 -3.64 -2.00
CA LYS A 113 -9.36 -2.57 -1.37
C LYS A 113 -8.56 -1.82 -0.31
N SER A 114 -7.94 -2.52 0.64
CA SER A 114 -7.17 -1.86 1.70
C SER A 114 -5.92 -1.18 1.19
N LEU A 115 -5.25 -1.75 0.18
CA LEU A 115 -4.11 -1.14 -0.49
C LEU A 115 -4.48 0.20 -1.15
N ILE A 116 -5.57 0.21 -1.95
CA ILE A 116 -6.03 1.45 -2.59
C ILE A 116 -6.51 2.46 -1.55
N THR A 117 -7.24 2.04 -0.52
CA THR A 117 -7.66 2.95 0.56
C THR A 117 -6.46 3.62 1.24
N ALA A 118 -5.34 2.91 1.37
CA ALA A 118 -4.10 3.45 1.92
C ALA A 118 -3.42 4.46 0.97
N LEU A 119 -3.38 4.17 -0.32
CA LEU A 119 -2.63 4.99 -1.30
C LEU A 119 -3.46 6.13 -1.89
N ASP A 120 -4.78 5.98 -1.99
CA ASP A 120 -5.66 6.90 -2.72
C ASP A 120 -5.58 8.38 -2.26
N PRO A 121 -5.43 8.69 -0.96
CA PRO A 121 -5.26 10.08 -0.52
C PRO A 121 -3.92 10.71 -0.90
N HIS A 122 -2.97 9.92 -1.41
CA HIS A 122 -1.57 10.33 -1.56
C HIS A 122 -1.04 10.30 -3.00
N TRP A 123 -1.89 10.08 -4.01
CA TRP A 123 -1.42 10.01 -5.41
C TRP A 123 -0.65 11.26 -5.82
N ASN A 124 -1.17 12.46 -5.55
CA ASN A 124 -0.47 13.70 -5.87
C ASN A 124 0.87 13.81 -5.17
N TYR A 125 0.93 13.44 -3.90
CA TYR A 125 2.18 13.42 -3.14
C TYR A 125 3.21 12.44 -3.73
N LEU A 126 2.74 11.33 -4.29
CA LEU A 126 3.58 10.34 -4.99
C LEU A 126 3.90 10.77 -6.44
N GLY A 127 3.37 11.89 -6.92
CA GLY A 127 3.55 12.37 -8.29
C GLY A 127 2.66 11.66 -9.32
N TYR A 128 1.47 11.21 -8.90
CA TYR A 128 0.50 10.54 -9.76
C TYR A 128 -0.89 11.19 -9.70
N ALA A 129 -1.69 10.92 -10.72
CA ALA A 129 -3.13 11.23 -10.76
C ALA A 129 -3.90 10.05 -11.35
N ILE A 130 -5.21 10.01 -11.12
CA ILE A 130 -6.11 9.01 -11.70
C ILE A 130 -6.64 9.53 -13.02
N ARG A 131 -6.22 8.94 -14.13
CA ARG A 131 -6.82 9.18 -15.45
C ARG A 131 -8.05 8.30 -15.61
N VAL A 132 -9.17 8.91 -15.97
CA VAL A 132 -10.43 8.21 -16.30
C VAL A 132 -10.83 8.55 -17.73
N THR A 133 -11.03 7.52 -18.57
CA THR A 133 -11.44 7.67 -19.96
C THR A 133 -12.74 6.91 -20.20
N SER A 134 -13.77 7.57 -20.72
CA SER A 134 -15.06 6.94 -21.03
C SER A 134 -14.93 5.90 -22.16
N SER A 135 -15.63 4.78 -22.04
CA SER A 135 -15.78 3.79 -23.12
C SER A 135 -16.66 4.30 -24.26
N LYS A 136 -17.54 5.28 -23.98
CA LYS A 136 -18.41 5.92 -24.97
C LYS A 136 -17.72 7.13 -25.60
N LYS A 137 -17.85 7.26 -26.91
CA LYS A 137 -17.41 8.42 -27.67
C LYS A 137 -18.58 9.38 -27.91
N ASN A 138 -18.31 10.68 -27.97
CA ASN A 138 -19.29 11.67 -28.38
C ASN A 138 -19.55 11.64 -29.90
N ALA A 139 -20.43 12.50 -30.39
CA ALA A 139 -20.77 12.59 -31.82
C ALA A 139 -19.55 12.85 -32.73
N ASN A 140 -18.49 13.49 -32.19
CA ASN A 140 -17.25 13.77 -32.91
C ASN A 140 -16.20 12.64 -32.78
N GLY A 141 -16.57 11.50 -32.23
CA GLY A 141 -15.68 10.35 -32.07
C GLY A 141 -14.71 10.43 -30.89
N HIS A 142 -14.79 11.47 -30.04
CA HIS A 142 -13.92 11.68 -28.89
C HIS A 142 -14.48 11.06 -27.61
N ALA A 143 -13.65 10.32 -26.86
CA ALA A 143 -13.97 9.85 -25.53
C ALA A 143 -13.73 10.98 -24.50
N PHE A 144 -14.63 11.07 -23.52
CA PHE A 144 -14.37 11.90 -22.33
C PHE A 144 -13.12 11.39 -21.61
N THR A 145 -12.22 12.29 -21.26
CA THR A 145 -11.02 11.98 -20.44
C THR A 145 -10.82 13.06 -19.40
N ALA A 146 -10.59 12.67 -18.16
CA ALA A 146 -10.29 13.58 -17.06
C ALA A 146 -9.22 12.99 -16.13
N LEU A 147 -8.52 13.88 -15.42
CA LEU A 147 -7.57 13.57 -14.35
C LEU A 147 -8.20 13.94 -12.99
N TYR A 148 -7.98 13.10 -12.01
CA TYR A 148 -8.47 13.28 -10.65
C TYR A 148 -7.35 12.98 -9.65
N ASP A 149 -7.37 13.67 -8.52
CA ASP A 149 -6.39 13.52 -7.45
C ASP A 149 -6.52 12.18 -6.72
N SER A 150 -7.70 11.58 -6.75
CA SER A 150 -7.95 10.27 -6.15
C SER A 150 -9.09 9.51 -6.84
N VAL A 151 -9.13 8.19 -6.64
CA VAL A 151 -10.24 7.32 -7.06
C VAL A 151 -11.54 7.78 -6.41
N ALA A 152 -11.50 8.14 -5.12
CA ALA A 152 -12.68 8.60 -4.39
C ALA A 152 -13.27 9.87 -5.01
N ILE A 153 -12.42 10.86 -5.36
CA ILE A 153 -12.85 12.09 -6.04
C ILE A 153 -13.42 11.77 -7.42
N ALA A 154 -12.75 10.91 -8.21
CA ALA A 154 -13.23 10.49 -9.50
C ALA A 154 -14.61 9.81 -9.42
N MET A 155 -14.78 8.86 -8.49
CA MET A 155 -16.05 8.17 -8.26
C MET A 155 -17.18 9.16 -7.92
N LYS A 156 -16.91 10.14 -7.07
CA LYS A 156 -17.88 11.18 -6.71
C LYS A 156 -18.32 11.99 -7.93
N ASN A 157 -17.36 12.50 -8.71
CA ASN A 157 -17.64 13.32 -9.89
C ASN A 157 -18.38 12.54 -11.01
N LEU A 158 -18.22 11.22 -11.04
CA LEU A 158 -18.87 10.35 -12.02
C LEU A 158 -20.17 9.69 -11.52
N GLY A 159 -20.63 10.03 -10.29
CA GLY A 159 -21.83 9.44 -9.69
C GLY A 159 -21.70 7.95 -9.37
N LEU A 160 -20.49 7.49 -9.03
CA LEU A 160 -20.14 6.09 -8.80
C LEU A 160 -19.89 5.74 -7.33
N GLU A 161 -20.19 6.62 -6.38
CA GLU A 161 -19.84 6.46 -4.94
C GLU A 161 -20.39 5.18 -4.32
N LYS A 162 -21.54 4.71 -4.83
CA LYS A 162 -22.17 3.47 -4.36
C LYS A 162 -21.60 2.21 -5.01
N LYS A 163 -20.69 2.32 -5.98
CA LYS A 163 -20.09 1.18 -6.67
C LYS A 163 -18.90 0.61 -5.88
N PRO A 164 -18.67 -0.71 -5.95
CA PRO A 164 -17.53 -1.32 -5.28
C PRO A 164 -16.20 -0.90 -5.91
N ILE A 165 -15.19 -0.62 -5.09
CA ILE A 165 -13.86 -0.16 -5.54
C ILE A 165 -13.01 -1.29 -6.16
N GLY A 166 -13.24 -2.54 -5.78
CA GLY A 166 -12.43 -3.69 -6.24
C GLY A 166 -12.29 -3.82 -7.77
N PRO A 167 -13.36 -3.65 -8.58
CA PRO A 167 -13.25 -3.62 -10.02
C PRO A 167 -12.36 -2.48 -10.55
N ILE A 168 -12.42 -1.29 -9.94
CA ILE A 168 -11.57 -0.14 -10.32
C ILE A 168 -10.10 -0.48 -10.09
N VAL A 169 -9.76 -1.12 -8.96
CA VAL A 169 -8.40 -1.59 -8.69
C VAL A 169 -7.90 -2.52 -9.79
N ARG A 170 -8.73 -3.46 -10.27
CA ARG A 170 -8.36 -4.33 -11.40
C ARG A 170 -8.10 -3.55 -12.69
N SER A 171 -8.84 -2.46 -12.92
CA SER A 171 -8.58 -1.60 -14.07
C SER A 171 -7.26 -0.84 -13.92
N LEU A 172 -6.98 -0.29 -12.74
CA LEU A 172 -5.68 0.36 -12.44
C LEU A 172 -4.49 -0.60 -12.62
N MET A 173 -4.69 -1.88 -12.31
CA MET A 173 -3.69 -2.94 -12.52
C MET A 173 -3.60 -3.42 -13.99
N GLY A 174 -4.40 -2.89 -14.90
CA GLY A 174 -4.46 -3.34 -16.29
C GLY A 174 -5.09 -4.73 -16.51
N ILE A 175 -5.74 -5.29 -15.49
CA ILE A 175 -6.40 -6.62 -15.56
C ILE A 175 -7.75 -6.53 -16.27
N GLN A 176 -8.43 -5.40 -16.15
CA GLN A 176 -9.74 -5.13 -16.74
C GLN A 176 -9.72 -3.77 -17.43
N GLU A 177 -10.08 -3.74 -18.73
CA GLU A 177 -9.98 -2.49 -19.51
C GLU A 177 -11.01 -1.45 -19.08
N PHE A 178 -12.30 -1.85 -19.02
CA PHE A 178 -13.38 -0.93 -18.68
C PHE A 178 -14.15 -1.40 -17.44
N VAL A 179 -14.40 -0.46 -16.55
CA VAL A 179 -15.20 -0.68 -15.33
C VAL A 179 -16.18 0.46 -15.17
N PHE A 180 -17.47 0.14 -15.01
CA PHE A 180 -18.58 1.10 -14.92
C PHE A 180 -18.62 2.10 -16.09
N GLY A 181 -18.18 1.67 -17.28
CA GLY A 181 -18.14 2.49 -18.49
C GLY A 181 -16.88 3.36 -18.63
N TYR A 182 -15.86 3.15 -17.80
CA TYR A 182 -14.62 3.92 -17.81
C TYR A 182 -13.39 3.01 -17.73
N ASN A 183 -12.32 3.43 -18.43
CA ASN A 183 -10.96 2.93 -18.23
C ASN A 183 -10.29 3.77 -17.15
N TRP A 184 -9.65 3.13 -16.18
CA TRP A 184 -8.99 3.74 -15.01
C TRP A 184 -7.50 3.47 -15.06
N LYS A 185 -6.68 4.50 -15.07
CA LYS A 185 -5.22 4.37 -15.09
C LYS A 185 -4.58 5.30 -14.08
N LEU A 186 -3.49 4.84 -13.48
CA LEU A 186 -2.58 5.71 -12.75
C LEU A 186 -1.66 6.39 -13.76
N GLU A 187 -1.62 7.71 -13.75
CA GLU A 187 -0.78 8.51 -14.62
C GLU A 187 0.27 9.26 -13.83
N LYS A 188 1.53 9.09 -14.21
CA LYS A 188 2.62 9.86 -13.62
C LYS A 188 2.53 11.31 -14.09
N LEU A 189 2.46 12.23 -13.13
CA LEU A 189 2.49 13.66 -13.40
C LEU A 189 3.87 14.05 -13.89
N ARG A 190 3.94 14.86 -14.95
CA ARG A 190 5.18 15.50 -15.38
C ARG A 190 5.37 16.74 -14.49
N ILE A 191 6.28 16.65 -13.56
CA ILE A 191 6.77 17.79 -12.77
C ILE A 191 7.85 18.48 -13.55
#